data_93b4012af9ebba0b41ffc1ae8faa02da
#
_entry.id   93b4012af9ebba0b41ffc1ae8faa02da
#
_cell.length_a   1.000
_cell.length_b   1.000
_cell.length_c   1.000
_cell.angle_alpha   90.00
_cell.angle_beta   90.00
_cell.angle_gamma   90.00
#
_symmetry.space_group_name_H-M   'P 1'
#
loop_
_entity.id
_entity.type
_entity.pdbx_description
1 polymer ?
#
loop_
_entity_poly.entity_id
_entity_poly.type
_entity_poly.pdbx_seq_one_letter_code
_entity_poly.pdbx_strand_id
1 'polypeptide(L)'
;MNKQIIIIALQILVIYNISGQQTTNWENFRGNSQLTGYLNIDIPNNVDIKWMYKTGSEVKSSPVAKNNKIIIGSTDGYVYCLNMQGKLVWKFNTGNAIEASALIYDQNVIIGNLSGSLFSLKLDDGIKNWEYKTENQIMAAPNCWTSGNKSYILVGSYDYYLHCIDARTGKGAWKYESNNYLNASVAIHENRAVFGGCDGFLHLVNIPDGKAEAKIEIATYVAGSACLDNGFAYVGDYDGGFSCINLGEKKISWKWSDEKTGLPFIASPSVYNNKVIIGNRNKHVYCFNKNSGELLWKTNTGERVDASALVTSTKVLVTNMRGDILLLDLKDGKILWSYELGSPIFSNPAVIDGKIIVGAQDGNIYCLGN
;
A
#
# COMPACT_ATOMS: atom_id res chain seq x y z
N MET A 1 51.32 -19.27 62.05
CA MET A 1 51.17 -19.41 60.59
C MET A 1 49.66 -19.42 60.27
N ASN A 2 49.09 -18.25 59.95
CA ASN A 2 47.66 -18.10 59.61
C ASN A 2 47.50 -18.26 58.09
N LYS A 3 46.78 -19.27 57.65
CA LYS A 3 46.35 -19.41 56.25
C LYS A 3 45.00 -18.67 56.07
N GLN A 4 45.07 -17.55 55.32
CA GLN A 4 43.85 -16.88 54.83
C GLN A 4 43.35 -17.63 53.60
N ILE A 5 42.11 -18.09 53.68
CA ILE A 5 41.34 -18.67 52.52
C ILE A 5 40.66 -17.50 51.82
N ILE A 6 41.08 -17.20 50.58
CA ILE A 6 40.39 -16.23 49.72
C ILE A 6 39.29 -17.00 48.96
N ILE A 7 37.99 -16.67 49.26
CA ILE A 7 36.85 -17.15 48.52
C ILE A 7 36.62 -16.14 47.38
N ILE A 8 36.88 -16.57 46.14
CA ILE A 8 36.52 -15.80 44.95
C ILE A 8 35.07 -16.18 44.56
N ALA A 9 34.12 -15.25 44.82
CA ALA A 9 32.77 -15.38 44.37
C ALA A 9 32.69 -15.03 42.88
N LEU A 10 32.47 -16.04 42.04
CA LEU A 10 32.22 -15.87 40.60
C LEU A 10 30.75 -15.40 40.40
N GLN A 11 30.55 -14.11 40.16
CA GLN A 11 29.22 -13.61 39.74
C GLN A 11 29.02 -13.92 38.26
N ILE A 12 28.15 -14.89 37.99
CA ILE A 12 27.68 -15.19 36.63
C ILE A 12 26.68 -14.11 36.25
N LEU A 13 27.08 -13.16 35.40
CA LEU A 13 26.20 -12.17 34.80
C LEU A 13 25.38 -12.88 33.70
N VAL A 14 24.15 -13.26 34.00
CA VAL A 14 23.21 -13.75 32.98
C VAL A 14 22.69 -12.54 32.21
N ILE A 15 23.28 -12.28 31.04
CA ILE A 15 22.77 -11.30 30.11
C ILE A 15 21.56 -11.90 29.44
N TYR A 16 20.36 -11.55 29.87
CA TYR A 16 19.12 -11.79 29.11
C TYR A 16 19.19 -10.87 27.87
N ASN A 17 19.54 -11.44 26.73
CA ASN A 17 19.24 -10.80 25.46
C ASN A 17 17.71 -10.80 25.27
N ILE A 18 17.06 -9.76 25.74
CA ILE A 18 15.69 -9.44 25.32
C ILE A 18 15.86 -8.94 23.87
N SER A 19 15.82 -9.85 22.91
CA SER A 19 15.60 -9.49 21.52
C SER A 19 14.18 -8.92 21.46
N GLY A 20 14.07 -7.62 21.66
CA GLY A 20 12.83 -6.90 21.38
C GLY A 20 12.49 -7.20 19.92
N GLN A 21 11.46 -7.98 19.70
CA GLN A 21 10.93 -8.23 18.36
C GLN A 21 10.54 -6.86 17.81
N GLN A 22 11.32 -6.37 16.85
CA GLN A 22 11.08 -5.07 16.23
C GLN A 22 9.74 -5.18 15.51
N THR A 23 8.69 -4.55 16.05
CA THR A 23 7.34 -4.57 15.46
C THR A 23 7.41 -3.98 14.07
N THR A 24 6.89 -4.72 13.09
CA THR A 24 6.88 -4.25 11.71
C THR A 24 5.81 -3.17 11.57
N ASN A 25 6.23 -1.97 11.26
CA ASN A 25 5.31 -0.90 10.90
C ASN A 25 5.00 -0.96 9.40
N TRP A 26 3.73 -0.85 9.05
CA TRP A 26 3.21 -0.74 7.68
C TRP A 26 2.32 0.50 7.61
N GLU A 27 2.92 1.68 7.80
CA GLU A 27 2.23 2.94 8.09
C GLU A 27 1.56 3.58 6.87
N ASN A 28 1.98 3.16 5.67
CA ASN A 28 1.54 3.72 4.41
C ASN A 28 0.95 2.62 3.51
N PHE A 29 0.01 3.00 2.66
CA PHE A 29 -0.39 2.17 1.53
C PHE A 29 0.85 1.72 0.75
N ARG A 30 0.99 0.43 0.48
CA ARG A 30 2.16 -0.16 -0.18
C ARG A 30 3.48 -0.02 0.60
N GLY A 31 3.43 0.26 1.90
CA GLY A 31 4.54 0.19 2.85
C GLY A 31 5.42 1.43 2.97
N ASN A 32 5.49 2.28 1.96
CA ASN A 32 6.31 3.51 1.99
C ASN A 32 5.78 4.58 1.02
N SER A 33 6.37 5.78 1.06
CA SER A 33 5.93 6.90 0.23
C SER A 33 6.17 6.72 -1.27
N GLN A 34 7.09 5.85 -1.67
CA GLN A 34 7.34 5.48 -3.06
C GLN A 34 6.41 4.38 -3.58
N LEU A 35 5.57 3.82 -2.71
CA LEU A 35 4.59 2.76 -2.98
C LEU A 35 5.22 1.48 -3.56
N THR A 36 6.41 1.09 -3.07
CA THR A 36 7.18 -0.03 -3.63
C THR A 36 6.54 -1.40 -3.42
N GLY A 37 5.64 -1.54 -2.45
CA GLY A 37 5.04 -2.84 -2.12
C GLY A 37 6.05 -3.89 -1.64
N TYR A 38 7.23 -3.46 -1.19
CA TYR A 38 8.29 -4.31 -0.68
C TYR A 38 8.35 -4.30 0.85
N LEU A 39 8.59 -5.46 1.42
CA LEU A 39 8.80 -5.64 2.85
C LEU A 39 10.01 -6.54 3.11
N ASN A 40 10.92 -6.08 3.96
CA ASN A 40 12.12 -6.86 4.36
C ASN A 40 11.80 -7.82 5.53
N ILE A 41 10.79 -8.66 5.34
CA ILE A 41 10.43 -9.76 6.26
C ILE A 41 10.09 -10.98 5.41
N ASP A 42 10.46 -12.17 5.86
CA ASP A 42 10.01 -13.39 5.20
C ASP A 42 8.60 -13.78 5.69
N ILE A 43 7.80 -14.33 4.77
CA ILE A 43 6.47 -14.88 5.06
C ILE A 43 6.62 -16.39 5.18
N PRO A 44 6.14 -17.04 6.26
CA PRO A 44 6.15 -18.49 6.37
C PRO A 44 5.46 -19.18 5.19
N ASN A 45 5.96 -20.35 4.79
CA ASN A 45 5.39 -21.10 3.65
C ASN A 45 3.99 -21.67 3.94
N ASN A 46 3.66 -21.88 5.22
CA ASN A 46 2.36 -22.39 5.63
C ASN A 46 1.80 -21.44 6.67
N VAL A 47 0.62 -20.88 6.38
CA VAL A 47 -0.10 -19.99 7.28
C VAL A 47 -1.56 -20.41 7.35
N ASP A 48 -2.18 -20.23 8.52
CA ASP A 48 -3.58 -20.53 8.77
C ASP A 48 -4.29 -19.30 9.34
N ILE A 49 -5.63 -19.26 9.27
CA ILE A 49 -6.40 -18.19 9.88
C ILE A 49 -6.17 -18.20 11.41
N LYS A 50 -5.70 -17.08 11.93
CA LYS A 50 -5.53 -16.85 13.38
C LYS A 50 -6.76 -16.20 14.00
N TRP A 51 -7.35 -15.26 13.27
CA TRP A 51 -8.58 -14.60 13.66
C TRP A 51 -9.29 -13.97 12.46
N MET A 52 -10.57 -13.71 12.64
CA MET A 52 -11.41 -12.92 11.75
C MET A 52 -12.14 -11.86 12.59
N TYR A 53 -12.34 -10.69 11.99
CA TYR A 53 -13.17 -9.63 12.54
C TYR A 53 -14.23 -9.22 11.53
N LYS A 54 -15.51 -9.30 11.92
CA LYS A 54 -16.64 -8.94 11.06
C LYS A 54 -16.94 -7.44 11.18
N THR A 55 -16.93 -6.73 10.06
CA THR A 55 -17.43 -5.36 9.90
C THR A 55 -18.90 -5.36 9.47
N GLY A 56 -19.50 -4.19 9.29
CA GLY A 56 -20.90 -4.07 8.87
C GLY A 56 -21.13 -4.25 7.35
N SER A 57 -20.07 -4.16 6.53
CA SER A 57 -20.16 -4.29 5.06
C SER A 57 -18.80 -4.70 4.47
N GLU A 58 -18.65 -4.65 3.14
CA GLU A 58 -17.43 -5.02 2.42
C GLU A 58 -16.18 -4.26 2.94
N VAL A 59 -15.02 -4.93 2.88
CA VAL A 59 -13.72 -4.35 3.23
C VAL A 59 -12.85 -4.28 1.97
N LYS A 60 -12.89 -3.15 1.28
CA LYS A 60 -12.06 -2.86 0.10
C LYS A 60 -10.79 -2.08 0.46
N SER A 61 -10.82 -1.33 1.54
CA SER A 61 -9.66 -0.63 2.09
C SER A 61 -8.52 -1.60 2.40
N SER A 62 -7.28 -1.19 2.13
CA SER A 62 -6.10 -1.99 2.49
C SER A 62 -5.64 -1.64 3.91
N PRO A 63 -5.22 -2.63 4.71
CA PRO A 63 -4.77 -2.39 6.07
C PRO A 63 -3.45 -1.64 6.13
N VAL A 64 -3.33 -0.77 7.14
CA VAL A 64 -2.05 -0.19 7.58
C VAL A 64 -1.88 -0.44 9.07
N ALA A 65 -0.64 -0.41 9.58
CA ALA A 65 -0.39 -0.71 10.98
C ALA A 65 0.82 0.02 11.57
N LYS A 66 0.67 0.34 12.86
CA LYS A 66 1.72 0.92 13.71
C LYS A 66 1.45 0.58 15.16
N ASN A 67 2.50 0.33 15.95
CA ASN A 67 2.39 0.12 17.40
C ASN A 67 1.34 -0.95 17.78
N ASN A 68 1.34 -2.10 17.11
CA ASN A 68 0.38 -3.20 17.32
C ASN A 68 -1.10 -2.83 17.05
N LYS A 69 -1.36 -1.75 16.33
CA LYS A 69 -2.69 -1.33 15.89
C LYS A 69 -2.81 -1.48 14.39
N ILE A 70 -3.89 -2.13 13.95
CA ILE A 70 -4.26 -2.33 12.54
C ILE A 70 -5.39 -1.36 12.24
N ILE A 71 -5.23 -0.51 11.23
CA ILE A 71 -6.25 0.44 10.78
C ILE A 71 -6.77 0.00 9.43
N ILE A 72 -8.08 -0.06 9.30
CA ILE A 72 -8.75 -0.43 8.04
C ILE A 72 -10.12 0.23 7.94
N GLY A 73 -10.52 0.63 6.74
CA GLY A 73 -11.84 1.16 6.44
C GLY A 73 -12.80 0.09 5.94
N SER A 74 -14.10 0.32 6.06
CA SER A 74 -15.14 -0.53 5.49
C SER A 74 -16.18 0.31 4.76
N THR A 75 -16.89 -0.29 3.81
CA THR A 75 -17.98 0.37 3.09
C THR A 75 -19.21 0.60 3.97
N ASP A 76 -19.22 0.13 5.22
CA ASP A 76 -20.20 0.52 6.23
C ASP A 76 -19.98 1.94 6.80
N GLY A 77 -18.92 2.64 6.36
CA GLY A 77 -18.59 3.99 6.77
C GLY A 77 -17.74 4.12 8.02
N TYR A 78 -17.31 2.99 8.60
CA TYR A 78 -16.44 3.01 9.78
C TYR A 78 -14.97 2.77 9.45
N VAL A 79 -14.11 3.51 10.13
CA VAL A 79 -12.69 3.19 10.33
C VAL A 79 -12.60 2.29 11.56
N TYR A 80 -11.94 1.15 11.42
CA TYR A 80 -11.70 0.21 12.50
C TYR A 80 -10.24 0.23 12.91
N CYS A 81 -9.97 0.29 14.21
CA CYS A 81 -8.67 0.02 14.80
C CYS A 81 -8.77 -1.29 15.58
N LEU A 82 -8.02 -2.29 15.14
CA LEU A 82 -7.92 -3.58 15.80
C LEU A 82 -6.52 -3.74 16.41
N ASN A 83 -6.39 -4.53 17.47
CA ASN A 83 -5.09 -4.98 17.93
C ASN A 83 -4.62 -6.23 17.13
N MET A 84 -3.39 -6.69 17.37
CA MET A 84 -2.82 -7.87 16.69
C MET A 84 -3.51 -9.21 17.02
N GLN A 85 -4.44 -9.23 17.99
CA GLN A 85 -5.30 -10.36 18.33
C GLN A 85 -6.70 -10.25 17.70
N GLY A 86 -6.92 -9.26 16.81
CA GLY A 86 -8.19 -9.04 16.13
C GLY A 86 -9.29 -8.42 17.01
N LYS A 87 -8.96 -7.91 18.21
CA LYS A 87 -9.93 -7.25 19.09
C LYS A 87 -10.05 -5.77 18.73
N LEU A 88 -11.28 -5.27 18.73
CA LEU A 88 -11.57 -3.86 18.51
C LEU A 88 -10.95 -3.00 19.63
N VAL A 89 -10.17 -2.00 19.23
CA VAL A 89 -9.63 -0.95 20.11
C VAL A 89 -10.56 0.26 20.09
N TRP A 90 -10.82 0.78 18.89
CA TRP A 90 -11.79 1.84 18.63
C TRP A 90 -12.34 1.74 17.22
N LYS A 91 -13.46 2.41 16.96
CA LYS A 91 -13.96 2.66 15.60
C LYS A 91 -14.52 4.07 15.50
N PHE A 92 -14.42 4.65 14.31
CA PHE A 92 -14.89 6.02 14.01
C PHE A 92 -15.83 5.99 12.80
N ASN A 93 -17.01 6.61 12.92
CA ASN A 93 -17.96 6.73 11.82
C ASN A 93 -17.66 7.98 11.00
N THR A 94 -17.31 7.81 9.71
CA THR A 94 -17.05 8.90 8.77
C THR A 94 -18.30 9.40 8.06
N GLY A 95 -19.42 8.72 8.24
CA GLY A 95 -20.71 9.06 7.64
C GLY A 95 -20.92 8.57 6.20
N ASN A 96 -19.90 7.99 5.56
CA ASN A 96 -20.00 7.41 4.21
C ASN A 96 -18.98 6.28 4.01
N ALA A 97 -19.22 5.43 3.00
CA ALA A 97 -18.39 4.29 2.65
C ALA A 97 -16.90 4.66 2.50
N ILE A 98 -16.02 3.77 2.94
CA ILE A 98 -14.56 3.93 2.86
C ILE A 98 -14.01 2.82 1.97
N GLU A 99 -13.38 3.21 0.85
CA GLU A 99 -12.61 2.31 -0.02
C GLU A 99 -11.12 2.65 0.02
N ALA A 100 -10.77 3.90 0.31
CA ALA A 100 -9.40 4.37 0.48
C ALA A 100 -8.67 3.62 1.60
N SER A 101 -7.40 3.32 1.41
CA SER A 101 -6.52 2.89 2.51
C SER A 101 -6.14 4.09 3.37
N ALA A 102 -5.91 3.84 4.66
CA ALA A 102 -5.41 4.88 5.55
C ALA A 102 -3.91 5.13 5.34
N LEU A 103 -3.46 6.29 5.81
CA LEU A 103 -2.07 6.61 6.11
C LEU A 103 -1.95 6.79 7.62
N ILE A 104 -0.91 6.21 8.23
CA ILE A 104 -0.52 6.56 9.60
C ILE A 104 0.67 7.52 9.51
N TYR A 105 0.46 8.76 9.93
CA TYR A 105 1.48 9.78 9.98
C TYR A 105 1.65 10.30 11.40
N ASP A 106 2.85 10.22 11.93
CA ASP A 106 3.14 10.48 13.34
C ASP A 106 2.24 9.62 14.26
N GLN A 107 1.34 10.20 15.02
CA GLN A 107 0.35 9.52 15.86
C GLN A 107 -1.08 9.74 15.34
N ASN A 108 -1.23 9.95 14.03
CA ASN A 108 -2.52 10.24 13.41
C ASN A 108 -2.83 9.28 12.27
N VAL A 109 -4.09 8.91 12.14
CA VAL A 109 -4.66 8.15 11.03
C VAL A 109 -5.32 9.14 10.07
N ILE A 110 -4.87 9.16 8.83
CA ILE A 110 -5.44 10.00 7.76
C ILE A 110 -6.20 9.09 6.81
N ILE A 111 -7.49 9.35 6.59
CA ILE A 111 -8.33 8.48 5.76
C ILE A 111 -9.45 9.25 5.08
N GLY A 112 -9.68 8.94 3.80
CA GLY A 112 -10.74 9.51 2.98
C GLY A 112 -11.96 8.61 2.88
N ASN A 113 -13.12 9.20 2.56
CA ASN A 113 -14.37 8.47 2.28
C ASN A 113 -14.98 8.88 0.93
N LEU A 114 -16.04 8.17 0.52
CA LEU A 114 -16.72 8.40 -0.76
C LEU A 114 -17.63 9.65 -0.77
N SER A 115 -17.74 10.41 0.32
CA SER A 115 -18.37 11.76 0.30
C SER A 115 -17.36 12.89 0.15
N GLY A 116 -16.07 12.58 -0.11
CA GLY A 116 -15.02 13.59 -0.27
C GLY A 116 -14.47 14.13 1.03
N SER A 117 -14.78 13.51 2.17
CA SER A 117 -14.20 13.91 3.46
C SER A 117 -12.90 13.16 3.73
N LEU A 118 -11.84 13.91 4.05
CA LEU A 118 -10.56 13.41 4.55
C LEU A 118 -10.47 13.73 6.04
N PHE A 119 -10.28 12.72 6.87
CA PHE A 119 -10.20 12.84 8.31
C PHE A 119 -8.77 12.63 8.81
N SER A 120 -8.41 13.37 9.87
CA SER A 120 -7.30 13.04 10.74
C SER A 120 -7.84 12.62 12.10
N LEU A 121 -7.51 11.40 12.51
CA LEU A 121 -7.92 10.81 13.78
C LEU A 121 -6.67 10.49 14.60
N LYS A 122 -6.76 10.58 15.92
CA LYS A 122 -5.68 10.09 16.78
C LYS A 122 -5.55 8.57 16.69
N LEU A 123 -4.34 8.06 16.55
CA LEU A 123 -4.07 6.62 16.43
C LEU A 123 -4.50 5.85 17.69
N ASP A 124 -4.43 6.50 18.87
CA ASP A 124 -4.67 5.81 20.14
C ASP A 124 -6.14 5.56 20.46
N ASP A 125 -6.99 6.52 20.16
CA ASP A 125 -8.39 6.52 20.61
C ASP A 125 -9.42 6.85 19.51
N GLY A 126 -8.97 7.19 18.28
CA GLY A 126 -9.84 7.53 17.15
C GLY A 126 -10.50 8.90 17.24
N ILE A 127 -10.11 9.76 18.20
CA ILE A 127 -10.65 11.13 18.31
C ILE A 127 -10.24 11.95 17.10
N LYS A 128 -11.22 12.64 16.48
CA LYS A 128 -11.00 13.48 15.31
C LYS A 128 -10.20 14.72 15.67
N ASN A 129 -9.07 14.95 14.95
CA ASN A 129 -8.28 16.17 15.05
C ASN A 129 -8.80 17.24 14.09
N TRP A 130 -8.97 16.86 12.81
CA TRP A 130 -9.47 17.75 11.77
C TRP A 130 -10.17 16.97 10.65
N GLU A 131 -10.92 17.69 9.84
CA GLU A 131 -11.58 17.23 8.64
C GLU A 131 -11.33 18.22 7.51
N TYR A 132 -11.01 17.70 6.32
CA TYR A 132 -10.87 18.45 5.07
C TYR A 132 -11.85 17.90 4.05
N LYS A 133 -12.45 18.77 3.24
CA LYS A 133 -13.41 18.35 2.22
C LYS A 133 -12.92 18.64 0.81
N THR A 134 -13.01 17.63 -0.06
CA THR A 134 -12.97 17.74 -1.50
C THR A 134 -14.40 17.83 -2.06
N GLU A 135 -14.53 18.13 -3.34
CA GLU A 135 -15.86 18.26 -3.96
C GLU A 135 -16.44 16.93 -4.47
N ASN A 136 -15.63 15.85 -4.44
CA ASN A 136 -16.04 14.51 -4.87
C ASN A 136 -15.30 13.42 -4.10
N GLN A 137 -15.54 12.15 -4.41
CA GLN A 137 -15.06 10.96 -3.73
C GLN A 137 -13.52 10.94 -3.56
N ILE A 138 -13.07 10.45 -2.40
CA ILE A 138 -11.67 10.11 -2.14
C ILE A 138 -11.55 8.58 -2.12
N MET A 139 -11.05 7.99 -3.20
CA MET A 139 -10.76 6.56 -3.32
C MET A 139 -9.27 6.24 -3.17
N ALA A 140 -8.42 7.22 -3.43
CA ALA A 140 -6.97 7.12 -3.30
C ALA A 140 -6.53 7.10 -1.83
N ALA A 141 -5.52 6.30 -1.52
CA ALA A 141 -4.84 6.41 -0.23
C ALA A 141 -4.05 7.73 -0.15
N PRO A 142 -4.15 8.49 0.95
CA PRO A 142 -3.30 9.64 1.17
C PRO A 142 -1.84 9.23 1.35
N ASN A 143 -0.91 10.12 1.00
CA ASN A 143 0.52 9.98 1.25
C ASN A 143 1.05 11.23 1.94
N CYS A 144 2.21 11.15 2.60
CA CYS A 144 2.81 12.26 3.33
C CYS A 144 4.18 12.61 2.78
N TRP A 145 4.39 13.92 2.58
CA TRP A 145 5.70 14.52 2.31
C TRP A 145 6.13 15.40 3.47
N THR A 146 7.41 15.31 3.83
CA THR A 146 8.00 16.11 4.91
C THR A 146 9.31 16.75 4.46
N SER A 147 9.52 18.02 4.81
CA SER A 147 10.78 18.73 4.60
C SER A 147 10.96 19.81 5.67
N GLY A 148 11.99 19.67 6.49
CA GLY A 148 12.19 20.52 7.66
C GLY A 148 10.98 20.46 8.60
N ASN A 149 10.40 21.60 8.91
CA ASN A 149 9.22 21.71 9.79
C ASN A 149 7.88 21.65 9.04
N LYS A 150 7.89 21.36 7.72
CA LYS A 150 6.67 21.27 6.90
C LYS A 150 6.31 19.82 6.66
N SER A 151 5.04 19.49 6.82
CA SER A 151 4.48 18.20 6.51
C SER A 151 3.16 18.37 5.79
N TYR A 152 3.04 17.79 4.61
CA TYR A 152 1.85 17.86 3.77
C TYR A 152 1.27 16.48 3.51
N ILE A 153 -0.05 16.38 3.60
CA ILE A 153 -0.81 15.24 3.12
C ILE A 153 -1.19 15.50 1.67
N LEU A 154 -0.90 14.54 0.79
CA LEU A 154 -1.25 14.55 -0.62
C LEU A 154 -2.32 13.51 -0.87
N VAL A 155 -3.44 13.89 -1.49
CA VAL A 155 -4.52 12.96 -1.82
C VAL A 155 -5.21 13.37 -3.12
N GLY A 156 -5.42 12.38 -4.01
CA GLY A 156 -6.23 12.54 -5.21
C GLY A 156 -7.72 12.41 -4.91
N SER A 157 -8.55 13.14 -5.65
CA SER A 157 -9.99 13.08 -5.56
C SER A 157 -10.64 12.98 -6.95
N TYR A 158 -11.87 12.50 -6.98
CA TYR A 158 -12.71 12.49 -8.19
C TYR A 158 -13.22 13.87 -8.58
N ASP A 159 -12.84 14.93 -7.83
CA ASP A 159 -13.04 16.31 -8.23
C ASP A 159 -11.99 16.84 -9.21
N TYR A 160 -11.13 15.95 -9.73
CA TYR A 160 -10.03 16.17 -10.69
C TYR A 160 -8.78 16.80 -10.09
N TYR A 161 -8.73 16.99 -8.77
CA TYR A 161 -7.60 17.65 -8.13
C TYR A 161 -6.74 16.70 -7.29
N LEU A 162 -5.44 16.89 -7.37
CA LEU A 162 -4.53 16.54 -6.30
C LEU A 162 -4.57 17.64 -5.25
N HIS A 163 -4.96 17.29 -4.03
CA HIS A 163 -4.98 18.20 -2.89
C HIS A 163 -3.72 18.06 -2.07
N CYS A 164 -3.14 19.19 -1.67
CA CYS A 164 -2.06 19.29 -0.71
C CYS A 164 -2.58 19.99 0.55
N ILE A 165 -2.46 19.32 1.68
CA ILE A 165 -3.07 19.72 2.95
C ILE A 165 -1.99 19.77 4.02
N ASP A 166 -1.93 20.82 4.82
CA ASP A 166 -1.06 20.88 6.00
C ASP A 166 -1.44 19.77 6.99
N ALA A 167 -0.52 18.87 7.26
CA ALA A 167 -0.78 17.64 8.03
C ALA A 167 -1.23 17.92 9.47
N ARG A 168 -0.79 19.01 10.06
CA ARG A 168 -1.09 19.39 11.44
C ARG A 168 -2.45 20.07 11.59
N THR A 169 -2.81 20.93 10.63
CA THR A 169 -3.98 21.81 10.76
C THR A 169 -5.17 21.37 9.91
N GLY A 170 -4.97 20.50 8.92
CA GLY A 170 -5.99 20.12 7.96
C GLY A 170 -6.34 21.21 6.94
N LYS A 171 -5.59 22.32 6.88
CA LYS A 171 -5.84 23.40 5.92
C LYS A 171 -5.22 23.07 4.57
N GLY A 172 -5.98 23.33 3.48
CA GLY A 172 -5.45 23.23 2.13
C GLY A 172 -4.29 24.20 1.90
N ALA A 173 -3.18 23.71 1.36
CA ALA A 173 -2.03 24.52 0.97
C ALA A 173 -2.12 24.92 -0.51
N TRP A 174 -2.40 23.94 -1.38
CA TRP A 174 -2.62 24.14 -2.81
C TRP A 174 -3.41 22.96 -3.40
N LYS A 175 -3.91 23.15 -4.63
CA LYS A 175 -4.54 22.11 -5.46
C LYS A 175 -3.88 22.10 -6.83
N TYR A 176 -3.77 20.93 -7.44
CA TYR A 176 -3.30 20.75 -8.82
C TYR A 176 -4.36 20.03 -9.65
N GLU A 177 -4.73 20.57 -10.78
CA GLU A 177 -5.77 20.04 -11.69
C GLU A 177 -5.18 19.03 -12.69
N SER A 178 -5.80 17.85 -12.81
CA SER A 178 -5.37 16.73 -13.67
C SER A 178 -6.19 16.55 -14.93
N ASN A 179 -7.25 17.28 -15.17
CA ASN A 179 -8.22 17.15 -16.27
C ASN A 179 -9.20 15.95 -16.18
N ASN A 180 -9.03 15.01 -15.27
CA ASN A 180 -9.94 13.87 -15.07
C ASN A 180 -9.81 13.31 -13.64
N TYR A 181 -10.60 12.26 -13.31
CA TYR A 181 -10.59 11.60 -11.99
C TYR A 181 -9.21 11.14 -11.56
N LEU A 182 -8.87 11.38 -10.28
CA LEU A 182 -7.69 10.85 -9.63
C LEU A 182 -8.11 9.74 -8.66
N ASN A 183 -8.02 8.48 -9.11
CA ASN A 183 -8.30 7.28 -8.32
C ASN A 183 -7.02 6.61 -7.78
N ALA A 184 -5.87 6.91 -8.35
CA ALA A 184 -4.59 6.36 -7.94
C ALA A 184 -4.00 7.12 -6.74
N SER A 185 -3.32 6.40 -5.86
CA SER A 185 -2.55 7.00 -4.77
C SER A 185 -1.28 7.65 -5.32
N VAL A 186 -0.90 8.76 -4.71
CA VAL A 186 0.27 9.55 -5.13
C VAL A 186 1.53 8.93 -4.55
N ALA A 187 2.49 8.57 -5.40
CA ALA A 187 3.83 8.18 -4.98
C ALA A 187 4.71 9.43 -4.84
N ILE A 188 5.63 9.41 -3.89
CA ILE A 188 6.50 10.55 -3.58
C ILE A 188 7.96 10.16 -3.74
N HIS A 189 8.69 10.95 -4.53
CA HIS A 189 10.14 10.83 -4.66
C HIS A 189 10.78 12.22 -4.49
N GLU A 190 11.56 12.39 -3.43
CA GLU A 190 12.11 13.70 -3.04
C GLU A 190 10.99 14.75 -2.89
N ASN A 191 11.04 15.82 -3.69
CA ASN A 191 10.05 16.89 -3.70
C ASN A 191 8.97 16.70 -4.77
N ARG A 192 8.85 15.52 -5.38
CA ARG A 192 7.92 15.23 -6.48
C ARG A 192 6.79 14.34 -6.04
N ALA A 193 5.58 14.75 -6.35
CA ALA A 193 4.40 13.92 -6.39
C ALA A 193 4.28 13.30 -7.79
N VAL A 194 4.19 11.96 -7.87
CA VAL A 194 4.08 11.20 -9.12
C VAL A 194 2.81 10.37 -9.07
N PHE A 195 1.91 10.55 -10.03
CA PHE A 195 0.62 9.86 -10.04
C PHE A 195 0.06 9.76 -11.45
N GLY A 196 -0.71 8.72 -11.70
CA GLY A 196 -1.52 8.57 -12.89
C GLY A 196 -2.95 9.04 -12.66
N GLY A 197 -3.65 9.30 -13.74
CA GLY A 197 -5.06 9.68 -13.72
C GLY A 197 -5.84 9.03 -14.87
N CYS A 198 -7.16 9.25 -14.86
CA CYS A 198 -8.03 8.82 -15.95
C CYS A 198 -7.88 9.71 -17.21
N ASP A 199 -6.95 10.64 -17.24
CA ASP A 199 -6.60 11.48 -18.39
C ASP A 199 -5.49 10.89 -19.28
N GLY A 200 -4.95 9.73 -18.92
CA GLY A 200 -3.94 9.01 -19.71
C GLY A 200 -2.51 9.47 -19.48
N PHE A 201 -2.27 10.36 -18.54
CA PHE A 201 -0.95 10.90 -18.24
C PHE A 201 -0.39 10.41 -16.91
N LEU A 202 0.93 10.32 -16.83
CA LEU A 202 1.68 10.34 -15.58
C LEU A 202 2.07 11.79 -15.29
N HIS A 203 1.58 12.31 -14.17
CA HIS A 203 1.86 13.67 -13.71
C HIS A 203 3.05 13.69 -12.78
N LEU A 204 3.92 14.68 -12.96
CA LEU A 204 5.01 15.05 -12.06
C LEU A 204 4.73 16.45 -11.53
N VAL A 205 4.52 16.58 -10.24
CA VAL A 205 4.17 17.85 -9.59
C VAL A 205 5.18 18.14 -8.48
N ASN A 206 5.74 19.35 -8.48
CA ASN A 206 6.63 19.81 -7.42
C ASN A 206 5.82 20.09 -6.14
N ILE A 207 6.10 19.38 -5.06
CA ILE A 207 5.28 19.41 -3.83
C ILE A 207 5.38 20.76 -3.11
N PRO A 208 6.55 21.42 -2.99
CA PRO A 208 6.67 22.71 -2.31
C PRO A 208 5.75 23.83 -2.81
N ASP A 209 5.42 23.86 -4.11
CA ASP A 209 4.65 24.95 -4.72
C ASP A 209 3.45 24.49 -5.58
N GLY A 210 3.23 23.18 -5.73
CA GLY A 210 2.12 22.60 -6.47
C GLY A 210 2.21 22.75 -7.99
N LYS A 211 3.36 23.14 -8.54
CA LYS A 211 3.51 23.34 -9.99
C LYS A 211 3.81 22.05 -10.73
N ALA A 212 3.21 21.91 -11.91
CA ALA A 212 3.56 20.85 -12.84
C ALA A 212 5.03 20.93 -13.27
N GLU A 213 5.78 19.83 -13.14
CA GLU A 213 7.09 19.66 -13.75
C GLU A 213 6.99 18.98 -15.10
N ALA A 214 6.07 18.03 -15.25
CA ALA A 214 5.80 17.32 -16.50
C ALA A 214 4.44 16.63 -16.47
N LYS A 215 3.90 16.37 -17.67
CA LYS A 215 2.85 15.40 -17.98
C LYS A 215 3.40 14.48 -19.06
N ILE A 216 3.45 13.18 -18.77
CA ILE A 216 4.01 12.18 -19.68
C ILE A 216 2.86 11.30 -20.14
N GLU A 217 2.59 11.30 -21.44
CA GLU A 217 1.53 10.47 -22.03
C GLU A 217 1.90 8.99 -21.91
N ILE A 218 0.99 8.19 -21.35
CA ILE A 218 1.18 6.74 -21.13
C ILE A 218 0.36 5.95 -22.15
N ALA A 219 -0.95 6.14 -22.15
CA ALA A 219 -1.90 5.54 -23.09
C ALA A 219 -3.30 6.08 -22.85
N THR A 220 -4.22 5.26 -22.26
CA THR A 220 -5.59 5.64 -21.91
C THR A 220 -5.67 6.01 -20.43
N TYR A 221 -6.11 5.08 -19.57
CA TYR A 221 -6.24 5.33 -18.14
C TYR A 221 -5.10 4.66 -17.38
N VAL A 222 -4.51 5.38 -16.42
CA VAL A 222 -3.61 4.80 -15.43
C VAL A 222 -4.42 4.55 -14.15
N ALA A 223 -4.94 3.34 -14.01
CA ALA A 223 -5.85 2.99 -12.91
C ALA A 223 -5.12 2.65 -11.61
N GLY A 224 -3.97 1.98 -11.70
CA GLY A 224 -3.11 1.65 -10.56
C GLY A 224 -2.21 2.81 -10.15
N SER A 225 -1.74 2.80 -8.90
CA SER A 225 -0.77 3.78 -8.43
C SER A 225 0.60 3.49 -9.02
N ALA A 226 1.37 4.53 -9.35
CA ALA A 226 2.76 4.39 -9.76
C ALA A 226 3.60 3.83 -8.59
N CYS A 227 4.53 2.93 -8.91
CA CYS A 227 5.57 2.48 -7.99
C CYS A 227 6.88 3.16 -8.38
N LEU A 228 7.58 3.76 -7.43
CA LEU A 228 8.82 4.48 -7.71
C LEU A 228 10.03 3.72 -7.16
N ASP A 229 11.10 3.68 -7.96
CA ASP A 229 12.39 3.12 -7.53
C ASP A 229 13.53 3.79 -8.29
N ASN A 230 14.52 4.33 -7.57
CA ASN A 230 15.77 4.89 -8.13
C ASN A 230 15.56 5.87 -9.31
N GLY A 231 14.58 6.78 -9.21
CA GLY A 231 14.31 7.79 -10.24
C GLY A 231 13.48 7.27 -11.43
N PHE A 232 12.93 6.06 -11.34
CA PHE A 232 12.01 5.49 -12.30
C PHE A 232 10.61 5.30 -11.70
N ALA A 233 9.58 5.42 -12.54
CA ALA A 233 8.21 5.08 -12.22
C ALA A 233 7.75 3.90 -13.07
N TYR A 234 7.03 2.96 -12.45
CA TYR A 234 6.42 1.81 -13.11
C TYR A 234 4.91 1.93 -13.00
N VAL A 235 4.21 1.81 -14.13
CA VAL A 235 2.75 1.94 -14.19
C VAL A 235 2.14 0.97 -15.19
N GLY A 236 0.99 0.40 -14.82
CA GLY A 236 0.12 -0.33 -15.74
C GLY A 236 -0.98 0.58 -16.28
N ASP A 237 -1.45 0.32 -17.49
CA ASP A 237 -2.55 1.03 -18.12
C ASP A 237 -3.79 0.14 -18.35
N TYR A 238 -4.89 0.77 -18.73
CA TYR A 238 -6.17 0.10 -18.92
C TYR A 238 -6.25 -0.72 -20.22
N ASP A 239 -5.34 -0.49 -21.17
CA ASP A 239 -5.24 -1.21 -22.45
C ASP A 239 -4.28 -2.42 -22.37
N GLY A 240 -3.79 -2.74 -21.16
CA GLY A 240 -2.89 -3.87 -20.94
C GLY A 240 -1.42 -3.55 -21.23
N GLY A 241 -1.07 -2.29 -21.30
CA GLY A 241 0.31 -1.82 -21.36
C GLY A 241 0.94 -1.72 -19.97
N PHE A 242 2.24 -1.97 -19.90
CA PHE A 242 3.05 -1.79 -18.70
C PHE A 242 4.31 -1.00 -19.06
N SER A 243 4.51 0.12 -18.39
CA SER A 243 5.53 1.12 -18.77
C SER A 243 6.48 1.42 -17.62
N CYS A 244 7.75 1.65 -17.97
CA CYS A 244 8.77 2.24 -17.12
C CYS A 244 9.10 3.64 -17.62
N ILE A 245 9.06 4.61 -16.73
CA ILE A 245 9.27 6.01 -17.03
C ILE A 245 10.50 6.52 -16.30
N ASN A 246 11.46 7.12 -16.99
CA ASN A 246 12.58 7.84 -16.40
C ASN A 246 12.10 9.23 -15.98
N LEU A 247 12.04 9.48 -14.66
CA LEU A 247 11.55 10.74 -14.10
C LEU A 247 12.51 11.92 -14.34
N GLY A 248 13.81 11.67 -14.48
CA GLY A 248 14.82 12.68 -14.80
C GLY A 248 14.72 13.13 -16.25
N GLU A 249 14.62 12.19 -17.18
CA GLU A 249 14.49 12.45 -18.61
C GLU A 249 13.07 12.77 -19.05
N LYS A 250 12.08 12.52 -18.16
CA LYS A 250 10.65 12.77 -18.39
C LYS A 250 10.10 12.04 -19.61
N LYS A 251 10.53 10.79 -19.81
CA LYS A 251 10.13 9.96 -20.95
C LYS A 251 10.00 8.48 -20.60
N ILE A 252 9.26 7.73 -21.41
CA ILE A 252 9.16 6.27 -21.32
C ILE A 252 10.51 5.66 -21.69
N SER A 253 11.07 4.83 -20.79
CA SER A 253 12.30 4.07 -21.01
C SER A 253 12.03 2.77 -21.74
N TRP A 254 10.96 2.07 -21.34
CA TRP A 254 10.45 0.88 -22.02
C TRP A 254 8.95 0.74 -21.79
N LYS A 255 8.30 0.09 -22.74
CA LYS A 255 6.88 -0.29 -22.66
C LYS A 255 6.73 -1.74 -23.10
N TRP A 256 5.95 -2.50 -22.35
CA TRP A 256 5.52 -3.86 -22.66
C TRP A 256 4.00 -3.90 -22.81
N SER A 257 3.50 -4.76 -23.70
CA SER A 257 2.06 -5.03 -23.85
C SER A 257 1.84 -6.49 -24.22
N ASP A 258 0.74 -7.08 -23.72
CA ASP A 258 0.29 -8.39 -24.17
C ASP A 258 -0.63 -8.18 -25.40
N GLU A 259 -0.07 -8.29 -26.60
CA GLU A 259 -0.80 -8.07 -27.87
C GLU A 259 -1.99 -9.01 -28.05
N LYS A 260 -2.05 -10.12 -27.28
CA LYS A 260 -3.11 -11.13 -27.44
C LYS A 260 -4.34 -10.86 -26.57
N THR A 261 -4.16 -10.27 -25.40
CA THR A 261 -5.26 -10.15 -24.43
C THR A 261 -5.75 -8.74 -24.20
N GLY A 262 -4.89 -7.73 -24.25
CA GLY A 262 -5.25 -6.31 -24.04
C GLY A 262 -6.02 -6.03 -22.75
N LEU A 263 -5.93 -6.92 -21.73
CA LEU A 263 -6.70 -6.76 -20.49
C LEU A 263 -5.97 -5.85 -19.49
N PRO A 264 -6.74 -5.04 -18.73
CA PRO A 264 -6.19 -3.99 -17.89
C PRO A 264 -5.19 -4.46 -16.82
N PHE A 265 -4.16 -3.63 -16.60
CA PHE A 265 -3.38 -3.61 -15.38
C PHE A 265 -3.95 -2.54 -14.44
N ILE A 266 -4.79 -2.94 -13.48
CA ILE A 266 -5.34 -2.02 -12.47
C ILE A 266 -4.62 -2.11 -11.12
N ALA A 267 -3.93 -3.21 -10.86
CA ALA A 267 -3.07 -3.36 -9.70
C ALA A 267 -1.87 -2.41 -9.78
N SER A 268 -1.39 -1.94 -8.63
CA SER A 268 -0.14 -1.19 -8.56
C SER A 268 1.06 -2.14 -8.60
N PRO A 269 2.17 -1.79 -9.28
CA PRO A 269 3.36 -2.63 -9.33
C PRO A 269 4.08 -2.72 -7.98
N SER A 270 4.88 -3.77 -7.79
CA SER A 270 5.83 -3.91 -6.69
C SER A 270 7.23 -4.04 -7.22
N VAL A 271 8.20 -3.43 -6.53
CA VAL A 271 9.60 -3.44 -6.95
C VAL A 271 10.50 -4.00 -5.85
N TYR A 272 11.37 -4.93 -6.23
CA TYR A 272 12.47 -5.40 -5.40
C TYR A 272 13.68 -5.83 -6.25
N ASN A 273 14.86 -5.34 -5.89
CA ASN A 273 16.11 -5.55 -6.64
C ASN A 273 15.96 -5.19 -8.13
N ASN A 274 16.17 -6.17 -9.02
CA ASN A 274 16.05 -6.00 -10.47
C ASN A 274 14.69 -6.44 -11.04
N LYS A 275 13.69 -6.66 -10.18
CA LYS A 275 12.37 -7.17 -10.58
C LYS A 275 11.27 -6.15 -10.31
N VAL A 276 10.29 -6.12 -11.20
CA VAL A 276 9.02 -5.44 -11.00
C VAL A 276 7.88 -6.44 -11.25
N ILE A 277 6.92 -6.50 -10.33
CA ILE A 277 5.85 -7.48 -10.30
C ILE A 277 4.51 -6.75 -10.38
N ILE A 278 3.58 -7.26 -11.20
CA ILE A 278 2.24 -6.67 -11.35
C ILE A 278 1.19 -7.75 -11.66
N GLY A 279 0.02 -7.62 -11.04
CA GLY A 279 -1.16 -8.43 -11.34
C GLY A 279 -1.95 -7.86 -12.51
N ASN A 280 -2.65 -8.73 -13.26
CA ASN A 280 -3.47 -8.35 -14.41
C ASN A 280 -4.83 -9.05 -14.40
N ARG A 281 -5.83 -8.44 -15.04
CA ARG A 281 -7.17 -9.01 -15.16
C ARG A 281 -7.26 -10.24 -16.07
N ASN A 282 -6.19 -10.58 -16.81
CA ASN A 282 -6.08 -11.82 -17.56
C ASN A 282 -5.72 -13.05 -16.71
N LYS A 283 -5.87 -12.94 -15.37
CA LYS A 283 -5.64 -14.01 -14.39
C LYS A 283 -4.18 -14.35 -14.19
N HIS A 284 -3.26 -13.43 -14.49
CA HIS A 284 -1.83 -13.66 -14.33
C HIS A 284 -1.17 -12.60 -13.46
N VAL A 285 -0.12 -13.01 -12.78
CA VAL A 285 0.91 -12.15 -12.22
C VAL A 285 2.13 -12.21 -13.12
N TYR A 286 2.68 -11.06 -13.43
CA TYR A 286 3.85 -10.88 -14.28
C TYR A 286 5.03 -10.38 -13.47
N CYS A 287 6.22 -10.87 -13.81
CA CYS A 287 7.48 -10.36 -13.29
C CYS A 287 8.38 -9.97 -14.46
N PHE A 288 8.82 -8.73 -14.44
CA PHE A 288 9.71 -8.18 -15.46
C PHE A 288 11.07 -7.82 -14.86
N ASN A 289 12.11 -7.83 -15.69
CA ASN A 289 13.33 -7.11 -15.40
C ASN A 289 13.03 -5.61 -15.40
N LYS A 290 13.23 -4.93 -14.27
CA LYS A 290 12.84 -3.52 -14.11
C LYS A 290 13.58 -2.56 -15.03
N ASN A 291 14.81 -2.92 -15.50
CA ASN A 291 15.64 -2.06 -16.33
C ASN A 291 15.34 -2.24 -17.83
N SER A 292 15.10 -3.48 -18.28
CA SER A 292 14.91 -3.79 -19.71
C SER A 292 13.44 -3.96 -20.13
N GLY A 293 12.52 -4.22 -19.18
CA GLY A 293 11.13 -4.57 -19.49
C GLY A 293 10.98 -6.02 -19.99
N GLU A 294 12.04 -6.83 -19.96
CA GLU A 294 11.99 -8.25 -20.33
C GLU A 294 11.11 -9.04 -19.36
N LEU A 295 10.19 -9.84 -19.90
CA LEU A 295 9.35 -10.74 -19.11
C LEU A 295 10.21 -11.91 -18.58
N LEU A 296 10.37 -11.98 -17.25
CA LEU A 296 11.15 -13.03 -16.60
C LEU A 296 10.30 -14.28 -16.34
N TRP A 297 9.08 -14.08 -15.83
CA TRP A 297 8.09 -15.13 -15.61
C TRP A 297 6.66 -14.55 -15.54
N LYS A 298 5.68 -15.41 -15.81
CA LYS A 298 4.27 -15.14 -15.53
C LYS A 298 3.60 -16.36 -14.92
N THR A 299 2.69 -16.14 -13.99
CA THR A 299 2.00 -17.21 -13.24
C THR A 299 0.50 -17.02 -13.35
N ASN A 300 -0.20 -18.08 -13.76
CA ASN A 300 -1.66 -18.11 -13.76
C ASN A 300 -2.17 -18.29 -12.32
N THR A 301 -3.00 -17.37 -11.85
CA THR A 301 -3.61 -17.36 -10.51
C THR A 301 -5.04 -17.92 -10.50
N GLY A 302 -5.53 -18.39 -11.63
CA GLY A 302 -6.89 -18.94 -11.78
C GLY A 302 -8.01 -17.90 -11.87
N GLU A 303 -7.81 -16.69 -11.35
CA GLU A 303 -8.78 -15.58 -11.42
C GLU A 303 -8.05 -14.23 -11.53
N ARG A 304 -8.76 -13.17 -11.95
CA ARG A 304 -8.20 -11.82 -12.14
C ARG A 304 -7.57 -11.27 -10.85
N VAL A 305 -6.49 -10.53 -11.02
CA VAL A 305 -5.70 -9.96 -9.94
C VAL A 305 -5.87 -8.45 -9.96
N ASP A 306 -6.82 -7.94 -9.18
CA ASP A 306 -7.11 -6.52 -9.05
C ASP A 306 -6.35 -5.89 -7.88
N ALA A 307 -6.08 -6.67 -6.83
CA ALA A 307 -5.27 -6.25 -5.70
C ALA A 307 -3.78 -6.27 -6.05
N SER A 308 -3.04 -5.29 -5.51
CA SER A 308 -1.61 -5.17 -5.76
C SER A 308 -0.82 -6.19 -4.91
N ALA A 309 0.11 -6.89 -5.54
CA ALA A 309 0.97 -7.85 -4.84
C ALA A 309 1.87 -7.17 -3.80
N LEU A 310 2.29 -7.92 -2.78
CA LEU A 310 3.36 -7.55 -1.86
C LEU A 310 4.57 -8.45 -2.12
N VAL A 311 5.77 -7.87 -2.12
CA VAL A 311 7.02 -8.59 -2.41
C VAL A 311 7.91 -8.60 -1.18
N THR A 312 8.49 -9.76 -0.86
CA THR A 312 9.59 -9.91 0.10
C THR A 312 10.90 -10.21 -0.63
N SER A 313 11.96 -10.46 0.09
CA SER A 313 13.26 -10.85 -0.51
C SER A 313 13.20 -12.19 -1.28
N THR A 314 12.23 -13.06 -0.99
CA THR A 314 12.14 -14.43 -1.53
C THR A 314 10.78 -14.74 -2.15
N LYS A 315 9.71 -14.04 -1.77
CA LYS A 315 8.34 -14.40 -2.12
C LYS A 315 7.53 -13.23 -2.66
N VAL A 316 6.45 -13.58 -3.35
CA VAL A 316 5.40 -12.65 -3.80
C VAL A 316 4.08 -13.10 -3.19
N LEU A 317 3.45 -12.24 -2.41
CA LEU A 317 2.11 -12.46 -1.86
C LEU A 317 1.08 -11.82 -2.80
N VAL A 318 0.15 -12.63 -3.28
CA VAL A 318 -0.89 -12.25 -4.25
C VAL A 318 -2.26 -12.61 -3.70
N THR A 319 -3.23 -11.77 -3.96
CA THR A 319 -4.66 -12.08 -3.72
C THR A 319 -5.44 -11.86 -5.01
N ASN A 320 -6.55 -12.61 -5.21
CA ASN A 320 -7.33 -12.52 -6.41
C ASN A 320 -8.85 -12.39 -6.14
N MET A 321 -9.63 -12.25 -7.21
CA MET A 321 -11.07 -12.02 -7.14
C MET A 321 -11.91 -13.30 -6.89
N ARG A 322 -11.29 -14.48 -6.77
CA ARG A 322 -11.94 -15.68 -6.22
C ARG A 322 -11.82 -15.74 -4.70
N GLY A 323 -10.87 -15.00 -4.13
CA GLY A 323 -10.56 -15.04 -2.70
C GLY A 323 -9.34 -15.91 -2.39
N ASP A 324 -8.52 -16.23 -3.39
CA ASP A 324 -7.28 -16.94 -3.15
C ASP A 324 -6.22 -15.98 -2.60
N ILE A 325 -5.47 -16.47 -1.63
CA ILE A 325 -4.21 -15.90 -1.14
C ILE A 325 -3.11 -16.84 -1.59
N LEU A 326 -2.18 -16.35 -2.39
CA LEU A 326 -1.11 -17.13 -3.00
C LEU A 326 0.25 -16.63 -2.56
N LEU A 327 1.15 -17.53 -2.18
CA LEU A 327 2.58 -17.25 -2.05
C LEU A 327 3.31 -17.84 -3.26
N LEU A 328 3.99 -16.99 -4.01
CA LEU A 328 4.81 -17.38 -5.15
C LEU A 328 6.28 -17.24 -4.82
N ASP A 329 7.13 -18.09 -5.40
CA ASP A 329 8.58 -17.89 -5.38
C ASP A 329 8.95 -16.67 -6.23
N LEU A 330 9.69 -15.72 -5.67
CA LEU A 330 10.12 -14.52 -6.39
C LEU A 330 11.07 -14.82 -7.56
N LYS A 331 11.78 -15.95 -7.53
CA LYS A 331 12.77 -16.33 -8.54
C LYS A 331 12.11 -16.75 -9.86
N ASP A 332 11.11 -17.62 -9.78
CA ASP A 332 10.53 -18.29 -10.95
C ASP A 332 9.00 -18.27 -11.02
N GLY A 333 8.33 -17.63 -10.03
CA GLY A 333 6.88 -17.48 -9.99
C GLY A 333 6.11 -18.74 -9.61
N LYS A 334 6.75 -19.83 -9.17
CA LYS A 334 6.05 -21.05 -8.72
C LYS A 334 5.19 -20.77 -7.50
N ILE A 335 3.97 -21.33 -7.50
CA ILE A 335 3.08 -21.28 -6.33
C ILE A 335 3.68 -22.21 -5.26
N LEU A 336 4.06 -21.60 -4.12
CA LEU A 336 4.61 -22.31 -2.96
C LEU A 336 3.51 -22.74 -1.99
N TRP A 337 2.45 -21.90 -1.89
CA TRP A 337 1.32 -22.13 -1.00
C TRP A 337 0.11 -21.34 -1.49
N SER A 338 -1.10 -21.84 -1.16
CA SER A 338 -2.35 -21.19 -1.47
C SER A 338 -3.39 -21.44 -0.38
N TYR A 339 -4.26 -20.47 -0.16
CA TYR A 339 -5.42 -20.56 0.72
C TYR A 339 -6.61 -19.86 0.07
N GLU A 340 -7.80 -20.48 0.07
CA GLU A 340 -9.02 -19.91 -0.49
C GLU A 340 -9.94 -19.43 0.64
N LEU A 341 -10.22 -18.12 0.67
CA LEU A 341 -11.17 -17.52 1.63
C LEU A 341 -12.63 -17.71 1.18
N GLY A 342 -12.87 -17.97 -0.11
CA GLY A 342 -14.21 -18.09 -0.69
C GLY A 342 -14.94 -16.77 -0.87
N SER A 343 -14.23 -15.63 -0.77
CA SER A 343 -14.79 -14.29 -0.97
C SER A 343 -13.80 -13.40 -1.70
N PRO A 344 -14.20 -12.60 -2.70
CA PRO A 344 -13.32 -11.73 -3.45
C PRO A 344 -12.49 -10.80 -2.56
N ILE A 345 -11.20 -10.61 -2.93
CA ILE A 345 -10.27 -9.75 -2.21
C ILE A 345 -9.88 -8.58 -3.10
N PHE A 346 -10.40 -7.38 -2.80
CA PHE A 346 -9.99 -6.10 -3.41
C PHE A 346 -8.89 -5.41 -2.62
N SER A 347 -8.86 -5.65 -1.31
CA SER A 347 -7.86 -5.11 -0.39
C SER A 347 -6.47 -5.61 -0.75
N ASN A 348 -5.48 -4.71 -0.84
CA ASN A 348 -4.10 -5.15 -0.95
C ASN A 348 -3.66 -5.77 0.37
N PRO A 349 -2.94 -6.90 0.36
CA PRO A 349 -2.48 -7.52 1.58
C PRO A 349 -1.41 -6.65 2.27
N ALA A 350 -1.44 -6.64 3.60
CA ALA A 350 -0.33 -6.15 4.41
C ALA A 350 0.28 -7.32 5.19
N VAL A 351 1.57 -7.21 5.51
CA VAL A 351 2.26 -8.17 6.37
C VAL A 351 2.83 -7.45 7.58
N ILE A 352 2.40 -7.88 8.76
CA ILE A 352 2.71 -7.24 10.03
C ILE A 352 3.16 -8.33 11.00
N ASP A 353 4.39 -8.25 11.49
CA ASP A 353 4.98 -9.27 12.36
C ASP A 353 4.83 -10.70 11.81
N GLY A 354 5.08 -10.87 10.49
CA GLY A 354 4.97 -12.15 9.80
C GLY A 354 3.53 -12.65 9.58
N LYS A 355 2.50 -11.86 9.92
CA LYS A 355 1.09 -12.18 9.70
C LYS A 355 0.53 -11.41 8.51
N ILE A 356 -0.23 -12.10 7.67
CA ILE A 356 -0.93 -11.53 6.52
C ILE A 356 -2.26 -10.98 7.01
N ILE A 357 -2.54 -9.71 6.72
CA ILE A 357 -3.82 -9.07 7.01
C ILE A 357 -4.47 -8.68 5.69
N VAL A 358 -5.73 -9.08 5.49
CA VAL A 358 -6.53 -8.72 4.30
C VAL A 358 -7.98 -8.42 4.68
N GLY A 359 -8.60 -7.52 3.95
CA GLY A 359 -10.06 -7.33 3.94
C GLY A 359 -10.70 -8.06 2.77
N ALA A 360 -11.91 -8.56 2.92
CA ALA A 360 -12.63 -9.26 1.85
C ALA A 360 -14.04 -8.70 1.64
N GLN A 361 -14.65 -9.07 0.52
CA GLN A 361 -15.97 -8.57 0.12
C GLN A 361 -17.10 -9.10 1.01
N ASP A 362 -16.88 -10.20 1.71
CA ASP A 362 -17.82 -10.71 2.72
C ASP A 362 -17.87 -9.84 4.00
N GLY A 363 -17.08 -8.78 4.06
CA GLY A 363 -17.03 -7.85 5.19
C GLY A 363 -16.17 -8.34 6.35
N ASN A 364 -15.36 -9.37 6.17
CA ASN A 364 -14.40 -9.81 7.17
C ASN A 364 -13.01 -9.20 6.94
N ILE A 365 -12.33 -8.94 8.03
CA ILE A 365 -10.89 -8.70 8.10
C ILE A 365 -10.27 -10.01 8.57
N TYR A 366 -9.37 -10.56 7.77
CA TYR A 366 -8.69 -11.82 8.06
C TYR A 366 -7.24 -11.60 8.47
N CYS A 367 -6.78 -12.36 9.44
CA CYS A 367 -5.38 -12.48 9.80
C CYS A 367 -4.94 -13.92 9.64
N LEU A 368 -3.90 -14.14 8.83
CA LEU A 368 -3.28 -15.45 8.66
C LEU A 368 -1.83 -15.39 9.16
N GLY A 369 -1.36 -16.51 9.71
CA GLY A 369 0.01 -16.61 10.23
C GLY A 369 0.31 -18.02 10.74
N ASN A 370 1.49 -18.21 11.32
CA ASN A 370 1.86 -19.45 12.03
C ASN A 370 1.32 -19.49 13.44
#